data_46505de63c2ebce91e2304263f6eb4ad
#
_entry.id   46505de63c2ebce91e2304263f6eb4ad
#
_cell.length_a   1.000
_cell.length_b   1.000
_cell.length_c   1.000
_cell.angle_alpha   90.00
_cell.angle_beta   90.00
_cell.angle_gamma   90.00
#
_symmetry.space_group_name_H-M   'P 1'
#
loop_
_entity.id
_entity.type
_entity.pdbx_description
1 polymer ?
#
loop_
_entity_poly.entity_id
_entity_poly.type
_entity_poly.pdbx_seq_one_letter_code
_entity_poly.pdbx_strand_id
1 'polypeptide(L)'
;KYPIFQGGMAWVADGDLAGAVSNAGGLGIIGGGNAPKEVVKANIDRVKSITDKPFGVNIMLLSPFADDIVDLVIEEGVKVVTTGAGNPGKYMDRFHEAGITVIPVVPSVALAKRMEKLGADAVIAEGMEAGGHIGKLTTMTLVRQVVEAVSIPVIGAGGVADGAGAAAVFMLGADAVQVGTRFVVAKESNAHQNFKNKILKAKDIDTVVSASVVGH
;
A
#
# COMPACT_ATOMS: atom_id res chain seq x y z
N LYS A 1 -11.20 9.37 7.49
CA LYS A 1 -11.28 10.76 7.96
C LYS A 1 -10.14 11.59 7.35
N TYR A 2 -8.92 11.05 7.32
CA TYR A 2 -7.74 11.66 6.73
C TYR A 2 -7.34 10.93 5.45
N PRO A 3 -6.93 11.64 4.38
CA PRO A 3 -6.49 11.02 3.13
C PRO A 3 -5.04 10.49 3.24
N ILE A 4 -4.81 9.68 4.27
CA ILE A 4 -3.51 9.10 4.61
C ILE A 4 -3.65 7.59 4.67
N PHE A 5 -2.90 6.89 3.83
CA PHE A 5 -2.79 5.44 3.80
C PHE A 5 -1.49 5.03 4.49
N GLN A 6 -1.55 4.04 5.34
CA GLN A 6 -0.36 3.31 5.75
C GLN A 6 -0.15 2.17 4.76
N GLY A 7 0.95 2.20 4.03
CA GLY A 7 1.24 1.23 2.98
C GLY A 7 1.37 -0.21 3.49
N GLY A 8 0.90 -1.15 2.67
CA GLY A 8 1.04 -2.57 2.96
C GLY A 8 2.51 -3.01 2.87
N MET A 9 3.16 -3.17 4.00
CA MET A 9 4.55 -3.61 4.12
C MET A 9 4.60 -5.05 4.58
N ALA A 10 5.13 -5.94 3.73
CA ALA A 10 5.23 -7.36 4.05
C ALA A 10 5.96 -7.58 5.40
N TRP A 11 5.38 -8.41 6.28
CA TRP A 11 5.88 -8.77 7.61
C TRP A 11 5.99 -7.61 8.63
N VAL A 12 5.62 -6.38 8.27
CA VAL A 12 5.66 -5.20 9.13
C VAL A 12 4.27 -4.64 9.37
N ALA A 13 3.47 -4.54 8.31
CA ALA A 13 2.10 -4.04 8.37
C ALA A 13 1.15 -5.17 8.76
N ASP A 14 1.10 -5.49 10.02
CA ASP A 14 0.21 -6.48 10.63
C ASP A 14 -1.13 -5.87 11.07
N GLY A 15 -1.93 -6.68 11.76
CA GLY A 15 -3.25 -6.27 12.24
C GLY A 15 -3.19 -5.18 13.32
N ASP A 16 -2.14 -5.14 14.14
CA ASP A 16 -1.98 -4.11 15.17
C ASP A 16 -1.74 -2.74 14.55
N LEU A 17 -0.78 -2.66 13.61
CA LEU A 17 -0.47 -1.39 12.93
C LEU A 17 -1.64 -0.93 12.07
N ALA A 18 -2.19 -1.81 11.22
CA ALA A 18 -3.29 -1.46 10.32
C ALA A 18 -4.55 -1.05 11.12
N GLY A 19 -4.86 -1.77 12.18
CA GLY A 19 -5.99 -1.46 13.07
C GLY A 19 -5.83 -0.11 13.76
N ALA A 20 -4.65 0.19 14.30
CA ALA A 20 -4.36 1.46 14.95
C ALA A 20 -4.48 2.66 13.99
N VAL A 21 -3.96 2.54 12.76
CA VAL A 21 -4.06 3.58 11.74
C VAL A 21 -5.51 3.81 11.32
N SER A 22 -6.27 2.75 11.07
CA SER A 22 -7.70 2.87 10.73
C SER A 22 -8.49 3.49 11.89
N ASN A 23 -8.21 3.07 13.12
CA ASN A 23 -8.86 3.65 14.31
C ASN A 23 -8.55 5.13 14.47
N ALA A 24 -7.35 5.58 14.13
CA ALA A 24 -6.96 6.99 14.13
C ALA A 24 -7.60 7.80 12.99
N GLY A 25 -8.19 7.17 11.99
CA GLY A 25 -8.92 7.82 10.89
C GLY A 25 -8.15 7.92 9.57
N GLY A 26 -7.02 7.25 9.44
CA GLY A 26 -6.37 6.93 8.18
C GLY A 26 -6.94 5.65 7.56
N LEU A 27 -6.26 5.08 6.57
CA LEU A 27 -6.49 3.75 6.05
C LEU A 27 -5.28 2.86 6.36
N GLY A 28 -5.45 1.96 7.32
CA GLY A 28 -4.46 0.93 7.61
C GLY A 28 -4.56 -0.20 6.60
N ILE A 29 -3.43 -0.71 6.12
CA ILE A 29 -3.39 -1.76 5.10
C ILE A 29 -2.51 -2.90 5.60
N ILE A 30 -3.10 -4.09 5.75
CA ILE A 30 -2.37 -5.31 6.09
C ILE A 30 -1.48 -5.70 4.91
N GLY A 31 -0.21 -5.95 5.17
CA GLY A 31 0.75 -6.40 4.16
C GLY A 31 0.69 -7.91 3.95
N GLY A 32 -0.06 -8.37 2.96
CA GLY A 32 -0.16 -9.80 2.65
C GLY A 32 1.18 -10.44 2.23
N GLY A 33 1.94 -9.77 1.38
CA GLY A 33 3.24 -10.28 0.91
C GLY A 33 3.13 -11.72 0.38
N ASN A 34 4.03 -12.59 0.83
CA ASN A 34 4.00 -14.03 0.59
C ASN A 34 3.45 -14.82 1.80
N ALA A 35 2.65 -14.18 2.64
CA ALA A 35 2.06 -14.84 3.79
C ALA A 35 0.94 -15.81 3.37
N PRO A 36 0.82 -16.98 4.01
CA PRO A 36 -0.29 -17.89 3.78
C PRO A 36 -1.61 -17.32 4.32
N LYS A 37 -2.74 -17.88 3.83
CA LYS A 37 -4.12 -17.42 4.15
C LYS A 37 -4.36 -17.26 5.65
N GLU A 38 -3.88 -18.20 6.46
CA GLU A 38 -4.10 -18.23 7.91
C GLU A 38 -3.47 -17.03 8.63
N VAL A 39 -2.28 -16.61 8.17
CA VAL A 39 -1.57 -15.45 8.73
C VAL A 39 -2.32 -14.16 8.39
N VAL A 40 -2.76 -14.01 7.14
CA VAL A 40 -3.55 -12.83 6.73
C VAL A 40 -4.89 -12.81 7.44
N LYS A 41 -5.55 -13.97 7.60
CA LYS A 41 -6.81 -14.10 8.37
C LYS A 41 -6.64 -13.63 9.81
N ALA A 42 -5.60 -14.11 10.50
CA ALA A 42 -5.32 -13.68 11.86
C ALA A 42 -5.13 -12.16 11.98
N ASN A 43 -4.47 -11.53 10.99
CA ASN A 43 -4.31 -10.08 10.95
C ASN A 43 -5.65 -9.35 10.69
N ILE A 44 -6.52 -9.88 9.83
CA ILE A 44 -7.88 -9.35 9.62
C ILE A 44 -8.68 -9.40 10.92
N ASP A 45 -8.67 -10.54 11.61
CA ASP A 45 -9.36 -10.70 12.89
C ASP A 45 -8.81 -9.71 13.93
N ARG A 46 -7.49 -9.52 13.93
CA ARG A 46 -6.85 -8.55 14.82
C ARG A 46 -7.32 -7.13 14.54
N VAL A 47 -7.39 -6.69 13.29
CA VAL A 47 -7.93 -5.36 12.95
C VAL A 47 -9.37 -5.23 13.43
N LYS A 48 -10.23 -6.22 13.13
CA LYS A 48 -11.64 -6.21 13.54
C LYS A 48 -11.84 -6.15 15.07
N SER A 49 -10.85 -6.65 15.83
CA SER A 49 -10.86 -6.54 17.30
C SER A 49 -10.47 -5.14 17.82
N ILE A 50 -9.80 -4.33 17.01
CA ILE A 50 -9.30 -2.99 17.37
C ILE A 50 -10.29 -1.90 16.93
N THR A 51 -10.90 -2.06 15.75
CA THR A 51 -11.72 -1.02 15.14
C THR A 51 -12.81 -1.57 14.23
N ASP A 52 -13.91 -0.85 14.12
CA ASP A 52 -14.99 -1.06 13.15
C ASP A 52 -14.80 -0.24 11.86
N LYS A 53 -13.74 0.56 11.79
CA LYS A 53 -13.45 1.43 10.65
C LYS A 53 -12.86 0.64 9.48
N PRO A 54 -13.02 1.16 8.24
CA PRO A 54 -12.46 0.52 7.05
C PRO A 54 -10.94 0.33 7.16
N PHE A 55 -10.47 -0.81 6.68
CA PHE A 55 -9.06 -1.14 6.49
C PHE A 55 -8.89 -1.85 5.15
N GLY A 56 -7.66 -1.97 4.69
CA GLY A 56 -7.31 -2.65 3.44
C GLY A 56 -6.40 -3.85 3.64
N VAL A 57 -6.29 -4.64 2.59
CA VAL A 57 -5.29 -5.73 2.47
C VAL A 57 -4.50 -5.52 1.19
N ASN A 58 -3.19 -5.56 1.28
CA ASN A 58 -2.31 -5.56 0.10
C ASN A 58 -2.07 -7.00 -0.38
N ILE A 59 -2.37 -7.24 -1.64
CA ILE A 59 -2.16 -8.54 -2.29
C ILE A 59 -0.99 -8.45 -3.26
N MET A 60 0.05 -9.24 -3.02
CA MET A 60 1.14 -9.44 -3.96
C MET A 60 0.70 -10.49 -5.01
N LEU A 61 0.41 -10.04 -6.23
CA LEU A 61 -0.21 -10.91 -7.25
C LEU A 61 0.72 -11.99 -7.81
N LEU A 62 2.04 -11.89 -7.58
CA LEU A 62 3.02 -12.95 -7.88
C LEU A 62 3.16 -13.98 -6.74
N SER A 63 2.49 -13.77 -5.60
CA SER A 63 2.50 -14.74 -4.51
C SER A 63 1.78 -16.03 -4.93
N PRO A 64 2.30 -17.22 -4.55
CA PRO A 64 1.59 -18.46 -4.75
C PRO A 64 0.25 -18.53 -4.00
N PHE A 65 0.06 -17.68 -3.00
CA PHE A 65 -1.16 -17.59 -2.19
C PHE A 65 -2.14 -16.52 -2.69
N ALA A 66 -1.89 -15.88 -3.85
CA ALA A 66 -2.69 -14.76 -4.30
C ALA A 66 -4.18 -15.11 -4.45
N ASP A 67 -4.50 -16.28 -5.03
CA ASP A 67 -5.89 -16.72 -5.21
C ASP A 67 -6.57 -16.96 -3.84
N ASP A 68 -5.88 -17.60 -2.90
CA ASP A 68 -6.40 -17.86 -1.53
C ASP A 68 -6.65 -16.55 -0.77
N ILE A 69 -5.79 -15.54 -0.95
CA ILE A 69 -5.98 -14.24 -0.30
C ILE A 69 -7.13 -13.45 -0.95
N VAL A 70 -7.32 -13.58 -2.27
CA VAL A 70 -8.49 -13.00 -2.95
C VAL A 70 -9.78 -13.59 -2.39
N ASP A 71 -9.87 -14.91 -2.24
CA ASP A 71 -11.03 -15.57 -1.65
C ASP A 71 -11.25 -15.09 -0.21
N LEU A 72 -10.19 -15.04 0.59
CA LEU A 72 -10.24 -14.59 1.97
C LEU A 72 -10.78 -13.17 2.13
N VAL A 73 -10.27 -12.20 1.35
CA VAL A 73 -10.71 -10.79 1.51
C VAL A 73 -12.18 -10.60 1.13
N ILE A 74 -12.69 -11.41 0.20
CA ILE A 74 -14.12 -11.45 -0.17
C ILE A 74 -14.93 -12.06 0.96
N GLU A 75 -14.54 -13.25 1.45
CA GLU A 75 -15.19 -13.94 2.58
C GLU A 75 -15.25 -13.06 3.84
N GLU A 76 -14.19 -12.33 4.13
CA GLU A 76 -14.07 -11.47 5.30
C GLU A 76 -14.72 -10.09 5.16
N GLY A 77 -15.21 -9.74 3.98
CA GLY A 77 -15.87 -8.45 3.70
C GLY A 77 -14.93 -7.26 3.82
N VAL A 78 -13.65 -7.44 3.49
CA VAL A 78 -12.66 -6.35 3.44
C VAL A 78 -13.13 -5.30 2.44
N LYS A 79 -12.97 -4.01 2.75
CA LYS A 79 -13.52 -2.94 1.91
C LYS A 79 -12.55 -2.39 0.88
N VAL A 80 -11.26 -2.55 1.11
CA VAL A 80 -10.22 -2.00 0.23
C VAL A 80 -9.15 -3.06 -0.01
N VAL A 81 -8.79 -3.25 -1.27
CA VAL A 81 -7.65 -4.08 -1.68
C VAL A 81 -6.67 -3.21 -2.44
N THR A 82 -5.41 -3.23 -2.03
CA THR A 82 -4.31 -2.72 -2.85
C THR A 82 -3.58 -3.91 -3.50
N THR A 83 -3.09 -3.73 -4.71
CA THR A 83 -2.38 -4.81 -5.41
C THR A 83 -1.03 -4.33 -5.92
N GLY A 84 -0.04 -5.21 -5.83
CA GLY A 84 1.29 -4.99 -6.38
C GLY A 84 1.83 -6.22 -7.10
N ALA A 85 2.91 -6.04 -7.84
CA ALA A 85 3.65 -7.11 -8.51
C ALA A 85 2.75 -8.04 -9.37
N GLY A 86 1.97 -7.47 -10.30
CA GLY A 86 1.13 -8.27 -11.21
C GLY A 86 -0.05 -7.50 -11.80
N ASN A 87 -0.94 -8.24 -12.45
CA ASN A 87 -2.14 -7.71 -13.09
C ASN A 87 -3.40 -8.19 -12.34
N PRO A 88 -4.17 -7.29 -11.71
CA PRO A 88 -5.39 -7.66 -10.98
C PRO A 88 -6.58 -8.01 -11.88
N GLY A 89 -6.47 -7.86 -13.21
CA GLY A 89 -7.60 -7.93 -14.14
C GLY A 89 -8.47 -9.16 -13.99
N LYS A 90 -7.89 -10.33 -13.70
CA LYS A 90 -8.65 -11.58 -13.51
C LYS A 90 -9.53 -11.60 -12.25
N TYR A 91 -9.33 -10.65 -11.33
CA TYR A 91 -10.05 -10.58 -10.07
C TYR A 91 -11.02 -9.38 -9.98
N MET A 92 -10.93 -8.42 -10.94
CA MET A 92 -11.66 -7.15 -10.85
C MET A 92 -13.16 -7.34 -10.66
N ASP A 93 -13.78 -8.17 -11.51
CA ASP A 93 -15.24 -8.43 -11.44
C ASP A 93 -15.62 -9.00 -10.07
N ARG A 94 -14.87 -9.97 -9.56
CA ARG A 94 -15.11 -10.58 -8.25
C ARG A 94 -14.99 -9.56 -7.10
N PHE A 95 -14.01 -8.67 -7.16
CA PHE A 95 -13.86 -7.62 -6.16
C PHE A 95 -15.02 -6.64 -6.19
N HIS A 96 -15.42 -6.19 -7.39
CA HIS A 96 -16.53 -5.26 -7.56
C HIS A 96 -17.87 -5.86 -7.14
N GLU A 97 -18.13 -7.11 -7.50
CA GLU A 97 -19.34 -7.86 -7.06
C GLU A 97 -19.40 -7.97 -5.53
N ALA A 98 -18.24 -8.08 -4.85
CA ALA A 98 -18.15 -8.07 -3.41
C ALA A 98 -18.16 -6.66 -2.77
N GLY A 99 -18.25 -5.61 -3.56
CA GLY A 99 -18.22 -4.21 -3.11
C GLY A 99 -16.87 -3.78 -2.53
N ILE A 100 -15.76 -4.32 -3.08
CA ILE A 100 -14.39 -4.02 -2.68
C ILE A 100 -13.80 -2.97 -3.61
N THR A 101 -13.26 -1.90 -3.04
CA THR A 101 -12.49 -0.88 -3.75
C THR A 101 -11.10 -1.42 -4.09
N VAL A 102 -10.71 -1.37 -5.36
CA VAL A 102 -9.42 -1.93 -5.85
C VAL A 102 -8.48 -0.81 -6.26
N ILE A 103 -7.31 -0.77 -5.60
CA ILE A 103 -6.32 0.30 -5.75
C ILE A 103 -4.94 -0.29 -6.09
N PRO A 104 -4.60 -0.50 -7.38
CA PRO A 104 -3.29 -1.03 -7.78
C PRO A 104 -2.15 -0.03 -7.54
N VAL A 105 -0.98 -0.55 -7.15
CA VAL A 105 0.28 0.22 -7.10
C VAL A 105 0.90 0.26 -8.50
N VAL A 106 1.24 1.46 -8.96
CA VAL A 106 1.74 1.70 -10.31
C VAL A 106 3.04 2.51 -10.31
N PRO A 107 4.11 2.04 -10.97
CA PRO A 107 5.39 2.74 -11.09
C PRO A 107 5.51 3.56 -12.39
N SER A 108 4.45 3.66 -13.20
CA SER A 108 4.50 4.37 -14.47
C SER A 108 3.11 4.82 -14.95
N VAL A 109 3.08 5.85 -15.78
CA VAL A 109 1.88 6.36 -16.44
C VAL A 109 1.20 5.29 -17.31
N ALA A 110 1.99 4.51 -18.03
CA ALA A 110 1.45 3.46 -18.89
C ALA A 110 0.68 2.40 -18.08
N LEU A 111 1.21 2.03 -16.90
CA LEU A 111 0.52 1.08 -16.02
C LEU A 111 -0.70 1.72 -15.37
N ALA A 112 -0.65 2.99 -14.96
CA ALA A 112 -1.80 3.71 -14.42
C ALA A 112 -2.99 3.70 -15.39
N LYS A 113 -2.75 4.09 -16.65
CA LYS A 113 -3.77 4.04 -17.73
C LYS A 113 -4.31 2.63 -17.95
N ARG A 114 -3.44 1.62 -17.85
CA ARG A 114 -3.88 0.23 -18.00
C ARG A 114 -4.79 -0.20 -16.84
N MET A 115 -4.45 0.18 -15.60
CA MET A 115 -5.25 -0.16 -14.42
C MET A 115 -6.62 0.53 -14.48
N GLU A 116 -6.68 1.81 -14.86
CA GLU A 116 -7.94 2.51 -15.09
C GLU A 116 -8.82 1.79 -16.11
N LYS A 117 -8.26 1.37 -17.27
CA LYS A 117 -9.00 0.61 -18.29
C LYS A 117 -9.48 -0.76 -17.80
N LEU A 118 -8.81 -1.35 -16.82
CA LEU A 118 -9.22 -2.60 -16.18
C LEU A 118 -10.28 -2.40 -15.10
N GLY A 119 -10.68 -1.15 -14.82
CA GLY A 119 -11.71 -0.83 -13.84
C GLY A 119 -11.18 -0.55 -12.43
N ALA A 120 -9.90 -0.22 -12.26
CA ALA A 120 -9.40 0.20 -10.96
C ALA A 120 -10.14 1.45 -10.45
N ASP A 121 -10.49 1.46 -9.16
CA ASP A 121 -11.23 2.56 -8.53
C ASP A 121 -10.33 3.76 -8.22
N ALA A 122 -9.03 3.52 -8.01
CA ALA A 122 -7.98 4.50 -7.83
C ALA A 122 -6.62 3.84 -8.14
N VAL A 123 -5.53 4.62 -8.15
CA VAL A 123 -4.17 4.09 -8.28
C VAL A 123 -3.23 4.69 -7.24
N ILE A 124 -2.27 3.90 -6.76
CA ILE A 124 -1.15 4.39 -5.95
C ILE A 124 0.05 4.59 -6.87
N ALA A 125 0.37 5.86 -7.18
CA ALA A 125 1.55 6.24 -7.93
C ALA A 125 2.77 6.22 -7.00
N GLU A 126 3.58 5.15 -7.09
CA GLU A 126 4.69 4.90 -6.18
C GLU A 126 6.03 5.20 -6.86
N GLY A 127 6.69 6.27 -6.39
CA GLY A 127 8.02 6.67 -6.84
C GLY A 127 9.15 5.81 -6.30
N MET A 128 10.34 5.95 -6.89
CA MET A 128 11.52 5.16 -6.52
C MET A 128 12.08 5.44 -5.11
N GLU A 129 11.61 6.47 -4.44
CA GLU A 129 11.92 6.76 -3.03
C GLU A 129 11.18 5.84 -2.05
N ALA A 130 10.29 4.98 -2.55
CA ALA A 130 9.63 3.94 -1.76
C ALA A 130 10.58 2.78 -1.43
N GLY A 131 10.18 1.95 -0.49
CA GLY A 131 10.83 0.67 -0.21
C GLY A 131 10.25 -0.47 -1.05
N GLY A 132 10.97 -1.59 -1.14
CA GLY A 132 10.51 -2.78 -1.85
C GLY A 132 10.84 -2.77 -3.35
N HIS A 133 9.92 -3.25 -4.18
CA HIS A 133 10.08 -3.29 -5.63
C HIS A 133 9.72 -1.94 -6.24
N ILE A 134 10.71 -1.15 -6.56
CA ILE A 134 10.52 0.21 -7.05
C ILE A 134 10.64 0.31 -8.59
N GLY A 135 9.95 1.30 -9.16
CA GLY A 135 10.12 1.73 -10.54
C GLY A 135 11.36 2.60 -10.73
N LYS A 136 11.42 3.28 -11.87
CA LYS A 136 12.56 4.14 -12.25
C LYS A 136 12.27 5.64 -12.08
N LEU A 137 11.02 6.03 -11.87
CA LEU A 137 10.61 7.43 -11.77
C LEU A 137 10.60 7.88 -10.31
N THR A 138 11.06 9.11 -10.08
CA THR A 138 10.94 9.76 -8.77
C THR A 138 9.49 10.15 -8.50
N THR A 139 9.13 10.27 -7.25
CA THR A 139 7.75 10.56 -6.80
C THR A 139 7.21 11.85 -7.41
N MET A 140 8.01 12.92 -7.42
CA MET A 140 7.60 14.21 -7.97
C MET A 140 7.23 14.13 -9.45
N THR A 141 8.03 13.45 -10.26
CA THR A 141 7.78 13.31 -11.70
C THR A 141 6.67 12.32 -12.00
N LEU A 142 6.59 11.23 -11.25
CA LEU A 142 5.57 10.19 -11.47
C LEU A 142 4.16 10.67 -11.10
N VAL A 143 4.00 11.19 -9.88
CA VAL A 143 2.68 11.58 -9.36
C VAL A 143 2.02 12.61 -10.29
N ARG A 144 2.77 13.67 -10.65
CA ARG A 144 2.23 14.72 -11.53
C ARG A 144 1.78 14.16 -12.89
N GLN A 145 2.59 13.32 -13.52
CA GLN A 145 2.24 12.73 -14.81
C GLN A 145 1.07 11.75 -14.73
N VAL A 146 0.95 10.98 -13.64
CA VAL A 146 -0.17 10.06 -13.45
C VAL A 146 -1.47 10.85 -13.26
N VAL A 147 -1.46 11.89 -12.41
CA VAL A 147 -2.62 12.78 -12.20
C VAL A 147 -3.14 13.37 -13.51
N GLU A 148 -2.25 13.79 -14.42
CA GLU A 148 -2.65 14.32 -15.74
C GLU A 148 -3.15 13.24 -16.72
N ALA A 149 -2.85 11.98 -16.43
CA ALA A 149 -3.03 10.89 -17.40
C ALA A 149 -4.23 10.00 -17.16
N VAL A 150 -4.82 10.02 -15.96
CA VAL A 150 -5.98 9.21 -15.57
C VAL A 150 -7.08 10.08 -14.97
N SER A 151 -8.33 9.57 -14.99
CA SER A 151 -9.50 10.27 -14.45
C SER A 151 -9.91 9.76 -13.07
N ILE A 152 -9.32 8.64 -12.62
CA ILE A 152 -9.58 8.04 -11.31
C ILE A 152 -8.65 8.67 -10.25
N PRO A 153 -9.02 8.64 -8.96
CA PRO A 153 -8.21 9.20 -7.88
C PRO A 153 -6.78 8.64 -7.85
N VAL A 154 -5.82 9.51 -7.52
CA VAL A 154 -4.39 9.18 -7.44
C VAL A 154 -3.89 9.36 -6.02
N ILE A 155 -3.30 8.30 -5.47
CA ILE A 155 -2.63 8.30 -4.18
C ILE A 155 -1.13 8.41 -4.44
N GLY A 156 -0.46 9.47 -3.96
CA GLY A 156 0.97 9.62 -4.11
C GLY A 156 1.74 8.85 -3.03
N ALA A 157 2.77 8.10 -3.43
CA ALA A 157 3.60 7.30 -2.54
C ALA A 157 5.09 7.41 -2.88
N GLY A 158 5.95 7.24 -1.89
CA GLY A 158 7.42 7.33 -2.03
C GLY A 158 7.96 8.63 -1.45
N GLY A 159 8.85 8.53 -0.44
CA GLY A 159 9.49 9.66 0.19
C GLY A 159 8.61 10.55 1.10
N VAL A 160 7.34 10.22 1.26
CA VAL A 160 6.42 10.98 2.13
C VAL A 160 6.58 10.51 3.58
N ALA A 161 7.05 11.40 4.46
CA ALA A 161 7.30 11.06 5.87
C ALA A 161 6.66 12.01 6.88
N ASP A 162 6.20 13.18 6.44
CA ASP A 162 5.64 14.23 7.28
C ASP A 162 4.58 15.07 6.56
N GLY A 163 4.07 16.09 7.25
CA GLY A 163 3.04 16.98 6.70
C GLY A 163 3.52 17.83 5.52
N ALA A 164 4.80 18.21 5.47
CA ALA A 164 5.35 18.98 4.36
C ALA A 164 5.42 18.12 3.08
N GLY A 165 5.90 16.88 3.21
CA GLY A 165 5.89 15.92 2.11
C GLY A 165 4.47 15.61 1.63
N ALA A 166 3.51 15.43 2.54
CA ALA A 166 2.11 15.24 2.19
C ALA A 166 1.54 16.46 1.43
N ALA A 167 1.79 17.67 1.92
CA ALA A 167 1.34 18.90 1.26
C ALA A 167 1.93 19.01 -0.18
N ALA A 168 3.21 18.68 -0.35
CA ALA A 168 3.85 18.67 -1.67
C ALA A 168 3.14 17.72 -2.64
N VAL A 169 2.81 16.51 -2.20
CA VAL A 169 2.11 15.50 -3.00
C VAL A 169 0.69 15.96 -3.36
N PHE A 170 -0.04 16.59 -2.44
CA PHE A 170 -1.33 17.22 -2.76
C PHE A 170 -1.19 18.35 -3.78
N MET A 171 -0.14 19.17 -3.69
CA MET A 171 0.13 20.22 -4.69
C MET A 171 0.46 19.67 -6.08
N LEU A 172 0.94 18.44 -6.18
CA LEU A 172 1.08 17.74 -7.46
C LEU A 172 -0.26 17.26 -8.04
N GLY A 173 -1.34 17.36 -7.27
CA GLY A 173 -2.71 17.01 -7.67
C GLY A 173 -3.19 15.65 -7.17
N ALA A 174 -2.45 14.98 -6.30
CA ALA A 174 -2.92 13.72 -5.71
C ALA A 174 -4.08 13.94 -4.72
N ASP A 175 -4.96 12.95 -4.61
CA ASP A 175 -6.14 12.96 -3.73
C ASP A 175 -5.82 12.46 -2.31
N ALA A 176 -4.77 11.65 -2.19
CA ALA A 176 -4.30 11.08 -0.93
C ALA A 176 -2.80 10.80 -0.96
N VAL A 177 -2.24 10.46 0.19
CA VAL A 177 -0.84 10.04 0.32
C VAL A 177 -0.74 8.66 0.95
N GLN A 178 0.20 7.84 0.46
CA GLN A 178 0.60 6.61 1.11
C GLN A 178 1.98 6.76 1.75
N VAL A 179 2.07 6.34 3.01
CA VAL A 179 3.27 6.47 3.84
C VAL A 179 3.69 5.07 4.31
N GLY A 180 4.97 4.73 4.15
CA GLY A 180 5.53 3.44 4.55
C GLY A 180 6.47 3.57 5.75
N THR A 181 7.74 3.89 5.52
CA THR A 181 8.83 3.84 6.49
C THR A 181 8.55 4.61 7.78
N ARG A 182 7.82 5.72 7.72
CA ARG A 182 7.41 6.47 8.91
C ARG A 182 6.57 5.60 9.87
N PHE A 183 5.70 4.73 9.33
CA PHE A 183 4.89 3.82 10.14
C PHE A 183 5.68 2.62 10.67
N VAL A 184 6.80 2.23 10.05
CA VAL A 184 7.68 1.16 10.58
C VAL A 184 8.17 1.50 11.99
N VAL A 185 8.45 2.78 12.26
CA VAL A 185 8.94 3.24 13.58
C VAL A 185 7.82 3.53 14.58
N ALA A 186 6.56 3.38 14.18
CA ALA A 186 5.43 3.54 15.08
C ALA A 186 5.49 2.53 16.23
N LYS A 187 4.89 2.90 17.37
CA LYS A 187 4.84 2.05 18.56
C LYS A 187 4.08 0.74 18.28
N GLU A 188 3.03 0.83 17.49
CA GLU A 188 2.13 -0.25 17.11
C GLU A 188 2.70 -1.20 16.06
N SER A 189 3.82 -0.84 15.40
CA SER A 189 4.51 -1.72 14.47
C SER A 189 5.25 -2.83 15.22
N ASN A 190 5.16 -4.07 14.74
CA ASN A 190 5.87 -5.23 15.25
C ASN A 190 7.34 -5.30 14.82
N ALA A 191 7.82 -4.36 14.00
CA ALA A 191 9.20 -4.33 13.55
C ALA A 191 10.17 -4.36 14.73
N HIS A 192 11.22 -5.20 14.61
CA HIS A 192 12.21 -5.36 15.68
C HIS A 192 12.85 -4.02 16.07
N GLN A 193 13.07 -3.79 17.36
CA GLN A 193 13.54 -2.50 17.88
C GLN A 193 14.88 -2.04 17.24
N ASN A 194 15.77 -2.96 16.92
CA ASN A 194 17.03 -2.61 16.23
C ASN A 194 16.78 -2.03 14.83
N PHE A 195 15.77 -2.53 14.11
CA PHE A 195 15.39 -1.98 12.81
C PHE A 195 14.78 -0.58 12.97
N LYS A 196 13.85 -0.39 13.91
CA LYS A 196 13.33 0.94 14.25
C LYS A 196 14.44 1.91 14.61
N ASN A 197 15.38 1.50 15.46
CA ASN A 197 16.52 2.32 15.87
C ASN A 197 17.44 2.67 14.69
N LYS A 198 17.63 1.75 13.73
CA LYS A 198 18.40 2.01 12.52
C LYS A 198 17.74 3.07 11.65
N ILE A 199 16.43 2.97 11.45
CA ILE A 199 15.65 3.98 10.70
C ILE A 199 15.75 5.35 11.39
N LEU A 200 15.56 5.42 12.73
CA LEU A 200 15.61 6.66 13.48
C LEU A 200 16.98 7.34 13.47
N LYS A 201 18.06 6.58 13.27
CA LYS A 201 19.44 7.09 13.21
C LYS A 201 19.93 7.32 11.77
N ALA A 202 19.15 6.89 10.77
CA ALA A 202 19.53 6.99 9.37
C ALA A 202 19.68 8.46 8.95
N LYS A 203 20.71 8.71 8.15
CA LYS A 203 20.95 9.98 7.48
C LYS A 203 20.39 9.92 6.07
N ASP A 204 20.37 11.05 5.39
CA ASP A 204 19.89 11.23 4.01
C ASP A 204 20.57 10.32 2.97
N ILE A 205 21.80 9.90 3.24
CA ILE A 205 22.61 9.05 2.34
C ILE A 205 22.63 7.56 2.73
N ASP A 206 21.91 7.16 3.75
CA ASP A 206 21.96 5.78 4.30
C ASP A 206 21.01 4.81 3.55
N THR A 207 20.41 5.24 2.45
CA THR A 207 19.55 4.41 1.61
C THR A 207 20.21 4.16 0.26
N VAL A 208 20.01 2.97 -0.29
CA VAL A 208 20.54 2.58 -1.59
C VAL A 208 19.48 1.83 -2.40
N VAL A 209 19.52 2.03 -3.72
CA VAL A 209 18.82 1.15 -4.66
C VAL A 209 19.73 -0.06 -4.93
N SER A 210 19.29 -1.25 -4.57
CA SER A 210 20.04 -2.47 -4.81
C SER A 210 19.42 -3.26 -5.97
N ALA A 211 20.28 -3.91 -6.76
CA ALA A 211 19.86 -4.87 -7.77
C ALA A 211 19.61 -6.27 -7.18
N SER A 212 19.55 -6.37 -5.84
CA SER A 212 19.26 -7.61 -5.14
C SER A 212 17.88 -8.11 -5.54
N VAL A 213 17.85 -9.24 -6.20
CA VAL A 213 16.62 -10.00 -6.43
C VAL A 213 16.18 -10.54 -5.08
N VAL A 214 15.34 -9.80 -4.39
CA VAL A 214 14.69 -10.27 -3.16
C VAL A 214 13.54 -11.14 -3.58
N GLY A 215 13.60 -12.38 -3.27
CA GLY A 215 12.51 -13.30 -3.49
C GLY A 215 12.96 -14.57 -4.21
N HIS A 216 13.73 -15.31 -3.53
CA HIS A 216 13.81 -16.74 -3.67
C HIS A 216 13.45 -17.38 -2.35
#